data_c1ac8da7cd93612b1c6cda39cde7b8c5
#
_entry.id   c1ac8da7cd93612b1c6cda39cde7b8c5
#
_cell.length_a   1.000
_cell.length_b   1.000
_cell.length_c   1.000
_cell.angle_alpha   90.00
_cell.angle_beta   90.00
_cell.angle_gamma   90.00
#
_symmetry.space_group_name_H-M   'P 1'
#
loop_
_entity.id
_entity.type
_entity.pdbx_description
1 polymer ?
#
loop_
_entity_poly.entity_id
_entity_poly.type
_entity_poly.pdbx_seq_one_letter_code
_entity_poly.pdbx_strand_id
1 'polypeptide(L)'
;MKKLLLLTAFVWGCINANAQNKLTLSTYNGTDLQKYAGKTLQVSISRYLFNGWNTVSLPFDMNETQVNAAFGDDCKLERLAGVENDGQNIKLNFQDCKSDGIKANVPYILYYKGNSGTKNITLEKITISDTPSPISFTAQGTGESVTMVGTPTKRSAQGVYGILADDNAEAAFVNVNDIETGFYATRCYIELSNGNSTLLMTNHIDKNVTSIHSIAKPNETIDVYNISGIKVAENISAAEISALQKGIYIIKGRKVAVK
;
A
#
# COMPACT_ATOMS: atom_id res chain seq x y z
N MET A 1 21.20 77.27 17.76
CA MET A 1 21.83 75.96 17.59
C MET A 1 20.74 74.93 17.46
N LYS A 2 20.39 74.53 16.22
CA LYS A 2 19.36 73.51 15.92
C LYS A 2 20.03 72.15 15.87
N LYS A 3 19.69 71.23 16.80
CA LYS A 3 20.17 69.86 16.75
C LYS A 3 19.33 69.09 15.74
N LEU A 4 19.96 68.61 14.66
CA LEU A 4 19.41 67.74 13.66
C LEU A 4 19.45 66.29 14.22
N LEU A 5 18.26 65.72 14.50
CA LEU A 5 18.15 64.33 14.90
C LEU A 5 18.11 63.47 13.64
N LEU A 6 19.18 62.71 13.40
CA LEU A 6 19.25 61.73 12.31
C LEU A 6 18.53 60.48 12.74
N LEU A 7 17.32 60.22 12.22
CA LEU A 7 16.57 59.01 12.42
C LEU A 7 17.02 57.95 11.43
N THR A 8 17.94 57.07 11.85
CA THR A 8 18.31 55.89 11.03
C THR A 8 17.22 54.85 11.14
N ALA A 9 16.36 54.75 10.08
CA ALA A 9 15.45 53.64 9.92
C ALA A 9 16.24 52.38 9.57
N PHE A 10 16.33 51.48 10.55
CA PHE A 10 16.82 50.13 10.32
C PHE A 10 15.74 49.35 9.54
N VAL A 11 15.93 49.30 8.20
CA VAL A 11 15.12 48.39 7.36
C VAL A 11 15.65 46.98 7.65
N TRP A 12 14.96 46.26 8.52
CA TRP A 12 15.15 44.83 8.63
C TRP A 12 14.60 44.20 7.34
N GLY A 13 15.49 44.01 6.38
CA GLY A 13 15.22 43.16 5.25
C GLY A 13 14.91 41.77 5.75
N CYS A 14 13.63 41.37 5.64
CA CYS A 14 13.26 39.96 5.72
C CYS A 14 14.00 39.24 4.59
N ILE A 15 15.20 38.76 4.89
CA ILE A 15 15.83 37.72 4.09
C ILE A 15 14.89 36.53 4.20
N ASN A 16 13.99 36.38 3.24
CA ASN A 16 13.33 35.10 3.03
C ASN A 16 14.45 34.12 2.69
N ALA A 17 15.02 33.52 3.71
CA ALA A 17 15.75 32.29 3.57
C ALA A 17 14.73 31.28 3.04
N ASN A 18 14.65 31.12 1.73
CA ASN A 18 14.13 29.94 1.08
C ASN A 18 15.05 28.78 1.48
N ALA A 19 15.08 28.47 2.78
CA ALA A 19 15.66 27.26 3.30
C ALA A 19 14.96 26.14 2.59
N GLN A 20 15.71 25.39 1.85
CA GLN A 20 15.35 24.31 0.93
C GLN A 20 14.17 23.49 1.46
N ASN A 21 12.95 23.86 1.04
CA ASN A 21 11.75 23.07 1.30
C ASN A 21 11.74 21.81 0.40
N LYS A 22 12.93 21.21 0.19
CA LYS A 22 13.11 20.05 -0.67
C LYS A 22 13.76 18.92 0.10
N LEU A 23 13.25 17.71 -0.13
CA LEU A 23 13.78 16.47 0.43
C LEU A 23 13.98 15.47 -0.71
N THR A 24 15.20 14.95 -0.85
CA THR A 24 15.46 13.76 -1.69
C THR A 24 15.50 12.55 -0.78
N LEU A 25 14.55 11.62 -0.99
CA LEU A 25 14.53 10.36 -0.25
C LEU A 25 15.55 9.39 -0.84
N SER A 26 16.43 8.90 0.02
CA SER A 26 17.32 7.80 -0.33
C SER A 26 16.53 6.49 -0.34
N THR A 27 16.35 5.91 -1.53
CA THR A 27 15.70 4.60 -1.69
C THR A 27 16.67 3.44 -1.46
N TYR A 28 17.95 3.72 -1.29
CA TYR A 28 18.97 2.71 -1.00
C TYR A 28 19.15 2.53 0.51
N ASN A 29 19.72 3.51 1.19
CA ASN A 29 20.03 3.44 2.62
C ASN A 29 18.87 3.89 3.53
N GLY A 30 17.95 4.70 2.98
CA GLY A 30 16.93 5.39 3.73
C GLY A 30 17.33 6.81 4.09
N THR A 31 16.38 7.53 4.68
CA THR A 31 16.50 8.92 5.12
C THR A 31 16.12 9.00 6.58
N ASP A 32 16.84 9.80 7.36
CA ASP A 32 16.47 10.09 8.75
C ASP A 32 15.18 10.94 8.77
N LEU A 33 14.05 10.25 8.83
CA LEU A 33 12.72 10.87 8.73
C LEU A 33 12.38 11.74 9.94
N GLN A 34 12.95 11.48 11.12
CA GLN A 34 12.69 12.25 12.33
C GLN A 34 13.01 13.74 12.13
N LYS A 35 14.05 14.05 11.32
CA LYS A 35 14.41 15.44 10.98
C LYS A 35 13.35 16.17 10.17
N TYR A 36 12.45 15.44 9.52
CA TYR A 36 11.47 15.98 8.58
C TYR A 36 10.03 15.73 9.00
N ALA A 37 9.80 14.97 10.07
CA ALA A 37 8.47 14.64 10.58
C ALA A 37 7.61 15.90 10.77
N GLY A 38 6.39 15.87 10.23
CA GLY A 38 5.45 16.99 10.24
C GLY A 38 5.78 18.15 9.30
N LYS A 39 6.94 18.16 8.62
CA LYS A 39 7.28 19.21 7.65
C LYS A 39 6.63 18.94 6.30
N THR A 40 6.14 20.01 5.67
CA THR A 40 5.61 19.98 4.31
C THR A 40 6.67 20.47 3.32
N LEU A 41 7.07 19.60 2.39
CA LEU A 41 8.23 19.79 1.52
C LEU A 41 7.90 19.39 0.07
N GLN A 42 8.76 19.80 -0.87
CA GLN A 42 8.89 19.13 -2.15
C GLN A 42 9.70 17.85 -1.91
N VAL A 43 9.18 16.70 -2.35
CA VAL A 43 9.84 15.40 -2.17
C VAL A 43 10.23 14.83 -3.53
N SER A 44 11.47 14.40 -3.66
CA SER A 44 11.98 13.67 -4.82
C SER A 44 12.43 12.27 -4.43
N ILE A 45 12.05 11.29 -5.25
CA ILE A 45 12.43 9.88 -5.09
C ILE A 45 12.93 9.37 -6.42
N SER A 46 14.08 8.68 -6.43
CA SER A 46 14.57 7.92 -7.56
C SER A 46 14.50 6.42 -7.20
N ARG A 47 13.62 5.67 -7.87
CA ARG A 47 13.32 4.30 -7.49
C ARG A 47 13.32 3.37 -8.70
N TYR A 48 13.99 2.23 -8.56
CA TYR A 48 13.90 1.16 -9.54
C TYR A 48 12.59 0.38 -9.34
N LEU A 49 11.82 0.24 -10.43
CA LEU A 49 10.60 -0.57 -10.51
C LEU A 49 10.83 -1.68 -11.54
N PHE A 50 10.38 -2.88 -11.21
CA PHE A 50 10.24 -3.99 -12.15
C PHE A 50 8.89 -3.90 -12.86
N ASN A 51 8.81 -4.32 -14.12
CA ASN A 51 7.54 -4.65 -14.72
C ASN A 51 6.89 -5.79 -13.92
N GLY A 52 5.68 -5.59 -13.41
CA GLY A 52 5.04 -6.53 -12.51
C GLY A 52 4.95 -6.02 -11.06
N TRP A 53 4.90 -6.96 -10.11
CA TRP A 53 4.69 -6.63 -8.70
C TRP A 53 5.94 -6.11 -8.01
N ASN A 54 5.78 -5.03 -7.31
CA ASN A 54 6.78 -4.38 -6.46
C ASN A 54 6.20 -4.18 -5.06
N THR A 55 7.06 -4.04 -4.05
CA THR A 55 6.63 -3.60 -2.72
C THR A 55 6.85 -2.10 -2.57
N VAL A 56 5.97 -1.38 -1.88
CA VAL A 56 6.10 0.07 -1.63
C VAL A 56 5.60 0.45 -0.24
N SER A 57 6.38 1.28 0.45
CA SER A 57 5.99 1.98 1.67
C SER A 57 6.67 3.33 1.68
N LEU A 58 5.90 4.41 1.61
CA LEU A 58 6.41 5.78 1.51
C LEU A 58 6.10 6.53 2.81
N PRO A 59 6.98 7.44 3.25
CA PRO A 59 6.77 8.19 4.50
C PRO A 59 5.82 9.39 4.33
N PHE A 60 4.87 9.30 3.40
CA PHE A 60 3.88 10.34 3.13
C PHE A 60 2.68 9.78 2.36
N ASP A 61 1.59 10.53 2.42
CA ASP A 61 0.38 10.23 1.67
C ASP A 61 0.50 10.62 0.19
N MET A 62 -0.10 9.81 -0.68
CA MET A 62 -0.37 10.13 -2.08
C MET A 62 -1.84 9.85 -2.38
N ASN A 63 -2.53 10.78 -3.03
CA ASN A 63 -3.86 10.50 -3.57
C ASN A 63 -3.77 9.70 -4.89
N GLU A 64 -4.90 9.22 -5.39
CA GLU A 64 -4.98 8.43 -6.63
C GLU A 64 -4.34 9.14 -7.83
N THR A 65 -4.57 10.46 -7.98
CA THR A 65 -3.97 11.24 -9.08
C THR A 65 -2.45 11.24 -9.01
N GLN A 66 -1.88 11.37 -7.81
CA GLN A 66 -0.44 11.33 -7.60
C GLN A 66 0.12 9.91 -7.83
N VAL A 67 -0.61 8.87 -7.43
CA VAL A 67 -0.25 7.47 -7.70
C VAL A 67 -0.22 7.22 -9.20
N ASN A 68 -1.24 7.65 -9.93
CA ASN A 68 -1.31 7.53 -11.39
C ASN A 68 -0.18 8.29 -12.09
N ALA A 69 0.10 9.52 -11.67
CA ALA A 69 1.19 10.31 -12.24
C ALA A 69 2.57 9.68 -11.99
N ALA A 70 2.76 9.04 -10.84
CA ALA A 70 4.03 8.41 -10.45
C ALA A 70 4.25 7.04 -11.11
N PHE A 71 3.20 6.22 -11.21
CA PHE A 71 3.31 4.80 -11.57
C PHE A 71 2.53 4.40 -12.83
N GLY A 72 1.78 5.33 -13.42
CA GLY A 72 0.95 5.11 -14.60
C GLY A 72 -0.51 4.77 -14.24
N ASP A 73 -1.43 5.12 -15.16
CA ASP A 73 -2.88 4.91 -14.96
C ASP A 73 -3.26 3.43 -14.84
N ASP A 74 -2.49 2.56 -15.50
CA ASP A 74 -2.70 1.10 -15.50
C ASP A 74 -2.06 0.39 -14.28
N CYS A 75 -1.43 1.13 -13.36
CA CYS A 75 -0.88 0.51 -12.15
C CYS A 75 -2.00 -0.01 -11.24
N LYS A 76 -1.71 -1.07 -10.46
CA LYS A 76 -2.57 -1.52 -9.38
C LYS A 76 -1.87 -1.25 -8.06
N LEU A 77 -2.61 -0.82 -7.06
CA LEU A 77 -2.13 -0.62 -5.71
C LEU A 77 -2.99 -1.45 -4.77
N GLU A 78 -2.37 -2.36 -4.05
CA GLU A 78 -3.09 -3.25 -3.16
C GLU A 78 -2.43 -3.30 -1.78
N ARG A 79 -3.24 -3.53 -0.76
CA ARG A 79 -2.78 -3.74 0.62
C ARG A 79 -3.19 -5.11 1.12
N LEU A 80 -2.42 -5.65 2.05
CA LEU A 80 -2.81 -6.87 2.74
C LEU A 80 -4.12 -6.63 3.49
N ALA A 81 -5.14 -7.45 3.22
CA ALA A 81 -6.49 -7.33 3.75
C ALA A 81 -6.92 -8.54 4.59
N GLY A 82 -6.12 -9.60 4.58
CA GLY A 82 -6.37 -10.79 5.38
C GLY A 82 -5.39 -11.91 5.04
N VAL A 83 -5.45 -12.97 5.82
CA VAL A 83 -4.68 -14.19 5.61
C VAL A 83 -5.57 -15.41 5.84
N GLU A 84 -5.34 -16.44 5.07
CA GLU A 84 -6.01 -17.74 5.20
C GLU A 84 -4.95 -18.83 5.34
N ASN A 85 -5.26 -19.89 6.09
CA ASN A 85 -4.42 -21.07 6.21
C ASN A 85 -5.14 -22.26 5.59
N ASP A 86 -4.49 -22.98 4.68
CA ASP A 86 -5.03 -24.19 4.06
C ASP A 86 -4.49 -25.49 4.71
N GLY A 87 -3.78 -25.36 5.83
CA GLY A 87 -3.14 -26.48 6.57
C GLY A 87 -1.67 -26.73 6.16
N GLN A 88 -1.22 -26.21 5.04
CA GLN A 88 0.16 -26.30 4.57
C GLN A 88 0.80 -24.94 4.28
N ASN A 89 -0.01 -23.99 3.79
CA ASN A 89 0.45 -22.70 3.34
C ASN A 89 -0.41 -21.59 3.95
N ILE A 90 0.18 -20.41 4.10
CA ILE A 90 -0.54 -19.19 4.41
C ILE A 90 -0.80 -18.43 3.10
N LYS A 91 -2.07 -18.22 2.80
CA LYS A 91 -2.53 -17.44 1.66
C LYS A 91 -2.67 -15.99 2.08
N LEU A 92 -2.07 -15.10 1.31
CA LEU A 92 -2.16 -13.66 1.51
C LEU A 92 -3.27 -13.09 0.64
N ASN A 93 -4.24 -12.44 1.25
CA ASN A 93 -5.33 -11.79 0.55
C ASN A 93 -5.03 -10.30 0.43
N PHE A 94 -4.82 -9.82 -0.79
CA PHE A 94 -4.61 -8.42 -1.10
C PHE A 94 -5.88 -7.79 -1.66
N GLN A 95 -6.15 -6.56 -1.27
CA GLN A 95 -7.31 -5.79 -1.70
C GLN A 95 -6.85 -4.54 -2.44
N ASP A 96 -7.47 -4.29 -3.62
CA ASP A 96 -7.29 -3.04 -4.35
C ASP A 96 -7.66 -1.84 -3.47
N CYS A 97 -6.75 -0.88 -3.40
CA CYS A 97 -6.90 0.35 -2.65
C CYS A 97 -6.39 1.58 -3.43
N LYS A 98 -6.25 1.46 -4.76
CA LYS A 98 -5.72 2.54 -5.59
C LYS A 98 -6.50 3.84 -5.43
N SER A 99 -7.82 3.79 -5.36
CA SER A 99 -8.68 4.96 -5.15
C SER A 99 -8.50 5.62 -3.77
N ASP A 100 -7.99 4.88 -2.76
CA ASP A 100 -7.65 5.44 -1.44
C ASP A 100 -6.25 6.07 -1.44
N GLY A 101 -5.45 5.74 -2.46
CA GLY A 101 -4.06 6.16 -2.58
C GLY A 101 -3.12 5.46 -1.60
N ILE A 102 -1.91 6.00 -1.48
CA ILE A 102 -0.91 5.55 -0.49
C ILE A 102 -1.10 6.36 0.79
N LYS A 103 -1.09 5.69 1.94
CA LYS A 103 -1.00 6.30 3.27
C LYS A 103 0.41 6.16 3.81
N ALA A 104 0.84 7.19 4.54
CA ALA A 104 2.19 7.28 5.05
C ALA A 104 2.60 6.03 5.86
N ASN A 105 3.74 5.46 5.50
CA ASN A 105 4.37 4.29 6.13
C ASN A 105 3.55 2.99 6.11
N VAL A 106 2.37 2.98 5.47
CA VAL A 106 1.60 1.76 5.24
C VAL A 106 2.29 0.96 4.13
N PRO A 107 2.45 -0.37 4.31
CA PRO A 107 3.02 -1.23 3.28
C PRO A 107 1.97 -1.64 2.24
N TYR A 108 2.37 -1.62 0.96
CA TYR A 108 1.55 -2.00 -0.20
C TYR A 108 2.33 -2.90 -1.14
N ILE A 109 1.61 -3.61 -2.01
CA ILE A 109 2.12 -4.12 -3.27
C ILE A 109 1.64 -3.23 -4.41
N LEU A 110 2.53 -2.99 -5.37
CA LEU A 110 2.30 -2.14 -6.53
C LEU A 110 2.57 -2.94 -7.80
N TYR A 111 1.57 -3.14 -8.64
CA TYR A 111 1.77 -3.66 -9.99
C TYR A 111 2.12 -2.51 -10.92
N TYR A 112 3.31 -2.57 -11.50
CA TYR A 112 3.81 -1.59 -12.46
C TYR A 112 3.84 -2.21 -13.86
N LYS A 113 3.16 -1.60 -14.82
CA LYS A 113 2.99 -2.11 -16.18
C LYS A 113 4.00 -1.54 -17.20
N GLY A 114 4.87 -0.63 -16.77
CA GLY A 114 5.87 -0.03 -17.64
C GLY A 114 7.14 -0.89 -17.75
N ASN A 115 8.08 -0.46 -18.58
CA ASN A 115 9.38 -1.10 -18.68
C ASN A 115 10.14 -1.01 -17.35
N SER A 116 10.80 -2.10 -16.96
CA SER A 116 11.67 -2.13 -15.78
C SER A 116 12.75 -1.06 -15.89
N GLY A 117 12.95 -0.33 -14.80
CA GLY A 117 13.91 0.77 -14.77
C GLY A 117 13.69 1.76 -13.65
N THR A 118 14.59 2.75 -13.60
CA THR A 118 14.52 3.81 -12.58
C THR A 118 13.46 4.83 -12.94
N LYS A 119 12.55 5.09 -12.01
CA LYS A 119 11.55 6.15 -12.05
C LYS A 119 11.95 7.28 -11.11
N ASN A 120 11.92 8.49 -11.64
CA ASN A 120 12.10 9.71 -10.86
C ASN A 120 10.74 10.33 -10.61
N ILE A 121 10.38 10.46 -9.36
CA ILE A 121 9.10 10.98 -8.88
C ILE A 121 9.38 12.25 -8.09
N THR A 122 8.71 13.35 -8.42
CA THR A 122 8.78 14.60 -7.67
C THR A 122 7.36 15.03 -7.32
N LEU A 123 7.13 15.28 -6.05
CA LEU A 123 5.85 15.68 -5.51
C LEU A 123 5.98 16.98 -4.73
N GLU A 124 5.00 17.85 -4.88
CA GLU A 124 4.93 19.14 -4.19
C GLU A 124 4.04 19.08 -2.96
N LYS A 125 4.39 19.88 -1.95
CA LYS A 125 3.58 20.07 -0.73
C LYS A 125 3.27 18.75 -0.01
N ILE A 126 4.28 17.92 0.18
CA ILE A 126 4.18 16.62 0.82
C ILE A 126 4.55 16.74 2.29
N THR A 127 3.68 16.26 3.17
CA THR A 127 3.96 16.19 4.62
C THR A 127 4.57 14.84 4.96
N ILE A 128 5.74 14.87 5.61
CA ILE A 128 6.50 13.68 5.99
C ILE A 128 5.98 13.12 7.33
N SER A 129 5.85 11.80 7.41
CA SER A 129 5.58 11.05 8.64
C SER A 129 6.73 10.08 8.93
N ASP A 130 7.14 10.00 10.17
CA ASP A 130 8.12 9.02 10.67
C ASP A 130 7.48 7.88 11.48
N THR A 131 6.16 7.89 11.62
CA THR A 131 5.41 6.89 12.41
C THR A 131 5.19 5.62 11.60
N PRO A 132 5.73 4.46 12.02
CA PRO A 132 5.48 3.18 11.35
C PRO A 132 4.00 2.79 11.37
N SER A 133 3.54 2.16 10.30
CA SER A 133 2.15 1.71 10.16
C SER A 133 2.09 0.29 9.56
N PRO A 134 2.55 -0.75 10.28
CA PRO A 134 2.52 -2.12 9.80
C PRO A 134 1.09 -2.65 9.73
N ILE A 135 0.88 -3.70 8.93
CA ILE A 135 -0.40 -4.40 8.81
C ILE A 135 -0.20 -5.83 9.29
N SER A 136 -1.00 -6.24 10.28
CA SER A 136 -0.91 -7.59 10.88
C SER A 136 -2.24 -8.33 10.81
N PHE A 137 -2.16 -9.62 10.52
CA PHE A 137 -3.28 -10.56 10.63
C PHE A 137 -2.80 -11.86 11.28
N THR A 138 -3.72 -12.57 11.93
CA THR A 138 -3.46 -13.89 12.51
C THR A 138 -4.13 -14.95 11.64
N ALA A 139 -3.36 -15.93 11.18
CA ALA A 139 -3.87 -17.04 10.41
C ALA A 139 -4.67 -17.99 11.31
N GLN A 140 -5.92 -18.24 10.95
CA GLN A 140 -6.78 -19.16 11.71
C GLN A 140 -6.24 -20.59 11.64
N GLY A 141 -6.36 -21.31 12.75
CA GLY A 141 -5.95 -22.71 12.88
C GLY A 141 -4.51 -22.90 13.32
N THR A 142 -3.56 -22.05 12.94
CA THR A 142 -2.16 -22.11 13.40
C THR A 142 -1.84 -21.07 14.47
N GLY A 143 -2.62 -20.00 14.56
CA GLY A 143 -2.32 -18.85 15.42
C GLY A 143 -1.08 -18.05 14.95
N GLU A 144 -0.56 -18.33 13.75
CA GLU A 144 0.61 -17.64 13.22
C GLU A 144 0.26 -16.21 12.83
N SER A 145 1.06 -15.27 13.30
CA SER A 145 0.93 -13.85 12.95
C SER A 145 1.71 -13.54 11.69
N VAL A 146 1.04 -12.90 10.75
CA VAL A 146 1.61 -12.39 9.48
C VAL A 146 1.62 -10.87 9.56
N THR A 147 2.79 -10.27 9.55
CA THR A 147 2.96 -8.82 9.65
C THR A 147 3.68 -8.29 8.43
N MET A 148 3.04 -7.40 7.68
CA MET A 148 3.67 -6.67 6.58
C MET A 148 4.21 -5.34 7.10
N VAL A 149 5.49 -5.08 6.86
CA VAL A 149 6.25 -3.97 7.47
C VAL A 149 6.96 -3.16 6.40
N GLY A 150 6.86 -1.83 6.48
CA GLY A 150 7.62 -0.92 5.63
C GLY A 150 9.08 -0.80 6.04
N THR A 151 9.97 -0.52 5.08
CA THR A 151 11.41 -0.31 5.31
C THR A 151 11.77 1.18 5.22
N PRO A 152 11.79 1.94 6.32
CA PRO A 152 12.24 3.33 6.28
C PRO A 152 13.73 3.45 5.98
N THR A 153 14.52 2.42 6.36
CA THR A 153 15.96 2.32 6.12
C THR A 153 16.29 0.93 5.56
N LYS A 154 17.47 0.80 4.94
CA LYS A 154 17.97 -0.51 4.50
C LYS A 154 18.11 -1.45 5.70
N ARG A 155 17.66 -2.70 5.55
CA ARG A 155 17.79 -3.75 6.55
C ARG A 155 18.20 -5.07 5.92
N SER A 156 18.75 -6.00 6.73
CA SER A 156 18.97 -7.38 6.33
C SER A 156 17.62 -8.04 5.97
N ALA A 157 17.64 -8.92 4.99
CA ALA A 157 16.49 -9.72 4.58
C ALA A 157 16.41 -11.08 5.28
N GLN A 158 17.38 -11.41 6.15
CA GLN A 158 17.44 -12.73 6.80
C GLN A 158 16.17 -13.02 7.62
N GLY A 159 15.57 -14.18 7.36
CA GLY A 159 14.44 -14.71 8.13
C GLY A 159 13.09 -14.03 7.85
N VAL A 160 12.99 -13.22 6.81
CA VAL A 160 11.75 -12.55 6.41
C VAL A 160 11.41 -12.84 4.96
N TYR A 161 10.19 -12.51 4.54
CA TYR A 161 9.69 -12.79 3.21
C TYR A 161 9.69 -11.53 2.35
N GLY A 162 10.26 -11.61 1.16
CA GLY A 162 10.25 -10.57 0.15
C GLY A 162 9.53 -11.01 -1.12
N ILE A 163 9.03 -10.06 -1.90
CA ILE A 163 8.58 -10.35 -3.26
C ILE A 163 9.80 -10.63 -4.12
N LEU A 164 9.81 -11.81 -4.72
CA LEU A 164 10.66 -12.08 -5.86
C LEU A 164 9.97 -11.46 -7.08
N ALA A 165 10.50 -10.34 -7.56
CA ALA A 165 10.00 -9.72 -8.76
C ALA A 165 10.46 -10.55 -9.98
N ASP A 166 9.52 -11.05 -10.74
CA ASP A 166 9.73 -11.68 -12.04
C ASP A 166 8.97 -10.88 -13.09
N ASP A 167 9.57 -10.68 -14.27
CA ASP A 167 8.95 -10.00 -15.41
C ASP A 167 7.72 -10.78 -15.97
N ASN A 168 7.41 -11.97 -15.42
CA ASN A 168 6.35 -12.87 -15.88
C ASN A 168 5.05 -12.85 -15.04
N ALA A 169 4.81 -11.83 -14.24
CA ALA A 169 3.51 -11.52 -13.63
C ALA A 169 3.04 -12.36 -12.43
N GLU A 170 3.61 -13.50 -12.12
CA GLU A 170 3.28 -14.24 -10.89
C GLU A 170 4.34 -13.94 -9.82
N ALA A 171 4.06 -12.98 -8.95
CA ALA A 171 4.94 -12.68 -7.84
C ALA A 171 4.58 -13.56 -6.63
N ALA A 172 5.58 -14.11 -5.98
CA ALA A 172 5.44 -14.81 -4.71
C ALA A 172 6.27 -14.14 -3.62
N PHE A 173 5.80 -14.20 -2.39
CA PHE A 173 6.63 -13.89 -1.23
C PHE A 173 7.48 -15.12 -0.91
N VAL A 174 8.79 -14.96 -0.96
CA VAL A 174 9.77 -16.02 -0.67
C VAL A 174 10.55 -15.69 0.59
N ASN A 175 10.84 -16.72 1.39
CA ASN A 175 11.70 -16.57 2.55
C ASN A 175 13.13 -16.25 2.08
N VAL A 176 13.70 -15.17 2.58
CA VAL A 176 15.06 -14.75 2.26
C VAL A 176 15.96 -15.15 3.42
N ASN A 177 16.84 -16.13 3.17
CA ASN A 177 17.80 -16.62 4.17
C ASN A 177 19.21 -16.09 3.94
N ASP A 178 19.39 -15.24 2.93
CA ASP A 178 20.69 -14.66 2.60
C ASP A 178 20.93 -13.39 3.42
N ILE A 179 22.00 -13.40 4.22
CA ILE A 179 22.40 -12.26 5.05
C ILE A 179 22.99 -11.09 4.24
N GLU A 180 23.50 -11.35 3.03
CA GLU A 180 24.05 -10.31 2.15
C GLU A 180 22.95 -9.57 1.41
N THR A 181 21.82 -10.22 1.18
CA THR A 181 20.64 -9.60 0.58
C THR A 181 19.96 -8.69 1.58
N GLY A 182 19.57 -7.52 1.14
CA GLY A 182 18.87 -6.54 1.99
C GLY A 182 17.66 -5.95 1.31
N PHE A 183 16.70 -5.56 2.11
CA PHE A 183 15.62 -4.69 1.64
C PHE A 183 16.08 -3.24 1.66
N TYR A 184 15.99 -2.61 0.51
CA TYR A 184 16.24 -1.17 0.40
C TYR A 184 15.11 -0.37 1.04
N ALA A 185 15.38 0.89 1.34
CA ALA A 185 14.38 1.80 1.87
C ALA A 185 13.18 1.98 0.90
N THR A 186 12.05 2.39 1.44
CA THR A 186 10.77 2.60 0.72
C THR A 186 10.12 1.33 0.15
N ARG A 187 10.55 0.16 0.61
CA ARG A 187 9.96 -1.14 0.29
C ARG A 187 9.21 -1.71 1.50
N CYS A 188 8.74 -2.93 1.39
CA CYS A 188 8.19 -3.67 2.52
C CYS A 188 8.49 -5.17 2.39
N TYR A 189 8.34 -5.87 3.49
CA TYR A 189 8.56 -7.30 3.66
C TYR A 189 7.50 -7.87 4.59
N ILE A 190 7.44 -9.19 4.71
CA ILE A 190 6.55 -9.89 5.64
C ILE A 190 7.38 -10.63 6.69
N GLU A 191 6.95 -10.51 7.93
CA GLU A 191 7.40 -11.29 9.09
C GLU A 191 6.33 -12.31 9.45
N LEU A 192 6.76 -13.53 9.79
CA LEU A 192 5.94 -14.58 10.38
C LEU A 192 6.39 -14.85 11.81
N SER A 193 5.44 -15.00 12.74
CA SER A 193 5.77 -15.23 14.15
C SER A 193 6.50 -16.55 14.39
N ASN A 194 6.24 -17.58 13.59
CA ASN A 194 6.85 -18.92 13.70
C ASN A 194 7.88 -19.24 12.59
N GLY A 195 7.97 -18.40 11.58
CA GLY A 195 9.10 -18.36 10.62
C GLY A 195 9.21 -19.47 9.59
N ASN A 196 8.29 -20.44 9.52
CA ASN A 196 8.48 -21.67 8.72
C ASN A 196 7.40 -21.97 7.68
N SER A 197 6.36 -21.14 7.57
CA SER A 197 5.27 -21.38 6.61
C SER A 197 5.63 -20.87 5.22
N THR A 198 5.12 -21.55 4.19
CA THR A 198 5.18 -21.04 2.82
C THR A 198 4.11 -19.96 2.65
N LEU A 199 4.48 -18.81 2.12
CA LEU A 199 3.53 -17.74 1.78
C LEU A 199 3.15 -17.84 0.30
N LEU A 200 1.84 -17.80 0.04
CA LEU A 200 1.30 -17.74 -1.29
C LEU A 200 0.54 -16.42 -1.49
N MET A 201 0.89 -15.69 -2.52
CA MET A 201 0.15 -14.51 -2.96
C MET A 201 -0.97 -14.97 -3.90
N THR A 202 -2.15 -15.24 -3.36
CA THR A 202 -3.16 -16.00 -4.11
C THR A 202 -4.41 -15.24 -4.48
N ASN A 203 -4.75 -14.15 -3.80
CA ASN A 203 -6.02 -13.48 -4.05
C ASN A 203 -5.82 -11.97 -4.14
N HIS A 204 -5.99 -11.45 -5.35
CA HIS A 204 -6.20 -10.03 -5.57
C HIS A 204 -7.69 -9.76 -5.47
N ILE A 205 -8.11 -9.13 -4.38
CA ILE A 205 -9.51 -8.81 -4.13
C ILE A 205 -9.80 -7.44 -4.73
N ASP A 206 -10.63 -7.40 -5.77
CA ASP A 206 -11.14 -6.13 -6.31
C ASP A 206 -11.89 -5.40 -5.18
N LYS A 207 -11.56 -4.14 -4.93
CA LYS A 207 -12.23 -3.29 -3.92
C LYS A 207 -13.75 -3.21 -4.14
N ASN A 208 -14.19 -3.40 -5.39
CA ASN A 208 -15.60 -3.42 -5.73
C ASN A 208 -16.29 -4.76 -5.44
N VAL A 209 -15.53 -5.80 -5.05
CA VAL A 209 -16.08 -7.08 -4.62
C VAL A 209 -16.24 -7.06 -3.11
N THR A 210 -17.45 -6.82 -2.66
CA THR A 210 -17.77 -6.75 -1.22
C THR A 210 -18.17 -8.14 -0.71
N SER A 211 -17.71 -8.49 0.48
CA SER A 211 -18.18 -9.69 1.18
C SER A 211 -19.69 -9.60 1.45
N ILE A 212 -20.42 -10.71 1.35
CA ILE A 212 -21.87 -10.79 1.57
C ILE A 212 -22.26 -10.19 2.93
N HIS A 213 -21.45 -10.41 3.96
CA HIS A 213 -21.72 -9.94 5.32
C HIS A 213 -21.74 -8.40 5.47
N SER A 214 -21.14 -7.66 4.55
CA SER A 214 -21.12 -6.19 4.61
C SER A 214 -22.26 -5.53 3.83
N ILE A 215 -23.03 -6.28 3.04
CA ILE A 215 -24.06 -5.75 2.13
C ILE A 215 -25.46 -5.92 2.66
N ALA A 216 -25.73 -7.00 3.37
CA ALA A 216 -27.04 -7.32 3.93
C ALA A 216 -27.09 -7.12 5.44
N LYS A 217 -28.04 -6.34 5.91
CA LYS A 217 -28.36 -6.28 7.34
C LYS A 217 -29.06 -7.58 7.75
N PRO A 218 -28.93 -8.04 9.02
CA PRO A 218 -29.78 -9.12 9.54
C PRO A 218 -31.26 -8.78 9.27
N ASN A 219 -32.00 -9.71 8.67
CA ASN A 219 -33.41 -9.60 8.29
C ASN A 219 -33.74 -8.70 7.08
N GLU A 220 -32.74 -8.30 6.28
CA GLU A 220 -32.97 -7.62 5.03
C GLU A 220 -33.02 -8.61 3.87
N THR A 221 -34.03 -8.53 3.02
CA THR A 221 -34.12 -9.29 1.76
C THR A 221 -33.62 -8.45 0.59
N ILE A 222 -32.95 -9.08 -0.35
CA ILE A 222 -32.28 -8.43 -1.45
C ILE A 222 -32.44 -9.19 -2.76
N ASP A 223 -32.46 -8.46 -3.87
CA ASP A 223 -32.41 -8.99 -5.20
C ASP A 223 -30.95 -9.17 -5.65
N VAL A 224 -30.69 -10.28 -6.32
CA VAL A 224 -29.36 -10.64 -6.81
C VAL A 224 -29.38 -10.74 -8.33
N TYR A 225 -28.40 -10.11 -8.96
CA TYR A 225 -28.23 -10.11 -10.42
C TYR A 225 -26.89 -10.73 -10.79
N ASN A 226 -26.82 -11.37 -11.95
CA ASN A 226 -25.54 -11.78 -12.52
C ASN A 226 -24.82 -10.56 -13.13
N ILE A 227 -23.57 -10.76 -13.59
CA ILE A 227 -22.75 -9.70 -14.20
C ILE A 227 -23.34 -9.13 -15.50
N SER A 228 -24.27 -9.86 -16.12
CA SER A 228 -25.01 -9.41 -17.32
C SER A 228 -26.30 -8.64 -16.97
N GLY A 229 -26.55 -8.37 -15.67
CA GLY A 229 -27.73 -7.64 -15.22
C GLY A 229 -29.02 -8.46 -15.15
N ILE A 230 -28.96 -9.78 -15.34
CA ILE A 230 -30.11 -10.67 -15.25
C ILE A 230 -30.33 -11.01 -13.77
N LYS A 231 -31.56 -10.83 -13.27
CA LYS A 231 -31.93 -11.23 -11.90
C LYS A 231 -31.87 -12.75 -11.76
N VAL A 232 -31.08 -13.24 -10.82
CA VAL A 232 -30.86 -14.66 -10.55
C VAL A 232 -31.50 -15.14 -9.24
N ALA A 233 -31.80 -14.20 -8.34
CA ALA A 233 -32.56 -14.46 -7.13
C ALA A 233 -33.31 -13.18 -6.69
N GLU A 234 -34.43 -13.36 -6.02
CA GLU A 234 -35.33 -12.29 -5.60
C GLU A 234 -35.66 -12.41 -4.13
N ASN A 235 -35.64 -11.30 -3.39
CA ASN A 235 -36.02 -11.22 -1.98
C ASN A 235 -35.34 -12.25 -1.07
N ILE A 236 -34.07 -12.57 -1.32
CA ILE A 236 -33.33 -13.55 -0.50
C ILE A 236 -32.54 -12.88 0.62
N SER A 237 -32.33 -13.61 1.71
CA SER A 237 -31.54 -13.18 2.86
C SER A 237 -30.04 -13.32 2.63
N ALA A 238 -29.21 -12.73 3.50
CA ALA A 238 -27.75 -12.88 3.45
C ALA A 238 -27.30 -14.35 3.53
N ALA A 239 -27.99 -15.19 4.29
CA ALA A 239 -27.67 -16.61 4.38
C ALA A 239 -27.93 -17.36 3.06
N GLU A 240 -29.04 -17.05 2.40
CA GLU A 240 -29.38 -17.63 1.09
C GLU A 240 -28.46 -17.16 -0.02
N ILE A 241 -27.95 -15.92 0.05
CA ILE A 241 -26.92 -15.45 -0.89
C ILE A 241 -25.66 -16.33 -0.79
N SER A 242 -25.29 -16.73 0.43
CA SER A 242 -24.12 -17.61 0.66
C SER A 242 -24.30 -19.01 0.07
N ALA A 243 -25.55 -19.44 -0.17
CA ALA A 243 -25.89 -20.73 -0.76
C ALA A 243 -25.99 -20.69 -2.31
N LEU A 244 -25.85 -19.52 -2.95
CA LEU A 244 -25.82 -19.41 -4.40
C LEU A 244 -24.59 -20.14 -4.97
N GLN A 245 -24.67 -20.51 -6.23
CA GLN A 245 -23.50 -21.07 -6.93
C GLN A 245 -22.31 -20.10 -6.87
N LYS A 246 -21.10 -20.66 -6.80
CA LYS A 246 -19.87 -19.88 -6.83
C LYS A 246 -19.84 -18.97 -8.06
N GLY A 247 -19.60 -17.69 -7.86
CA GLY A 247 -19.63 -16.73 -8.94
C GLY A 247 -19.59 -15.28 -8.46
N ILE A 248 -19.62 -14.37 -9.44
CA ILE A 248 -19.70 -12.93 -9.19
C ILE A 248 -21.12 -12.46 -9.48
N TYR A 249 -21.71 -11.76 -8.55
CA TYR A 249 -23.07 -11.23 -8.60
C TYR A 249 -23.09 -9.73 -8.37
N ILE A 250 -24.17 -9.09 -8.78
CA ILE A 250 -24.45 -7.68 -8.47
C ILE A 250 -25.57 -7.65 -7.43
N ILE A 251 -25.26 -7.07 -6.26
CA ILE A 251 -26.17 -6.94 -5.13
C ILE A 251 -26.16 -5.47 -4.69
N LYS A 252 -27.32 -4.82 -4.71
CA LYS A 252 -27.41 -3.38 -4.39
C LYS A 252 -26.42 -2.51 -5.18
N GLY A 253 -26.20 -2.85 -6.46
CA GLY A 253 -25.27 -2.13 -7.34
C GLY A 253 -23.79 -2.41 -7.08
N ARG A 254 -23.44 -3.36 -6.21
CA ARG A 254 -22.06 -3.74 -5.88
C ARG A 254 -21.74 -5.14 -6.35
N LYS A 255 -20.52 -5.37 -6.82
CA LYS A 255 -20.02 -6.72 -7.15
C LYS A 255 -19.74 -7.52 -5.89
N VAL A 256 -20.26 -8.72 -5.82
CA VAL A 256 -20.14 -9.66 -4.69
C VAL A 256 -19.66 -11.00 -5.20
N ALA A 257 -18.62 -11.55 -4.60
CA ALA A 257 -18.16 -12.91 -4.88
C ALA A 257 -18.79 -13.90 -3.90
N VAL A 258 -19.48 -14.91 -4.45
CA VAL A 258 -19.91 -16.11 -3.70
C VAL A 258 -18.86 -17.18 -3.95
N LYS A 259 -18.22 -17.66 -2.87
CA LYS A 259 -17.07 -18.60 -2.88
C LYS A 259 -17.50 -20.05 -2.67
#